data_6e53c411501bdbdddc5f1c3d510f36e8
#
_entry.id   6e53c411501bdbdddc5f1c3d510f36e8
#
_cell.length_a   1.000
_cell.length_b   1.000
_cell.length_c   1.000
_cell.angle_alpha   90.00
_cell.angle_beta   90.00
_cell.angle_gamma   90.00
#
_symmetry.space_group_name_H-M   'P 1'
#
loop_
_entity.id
_entity.type
_entity.pdbx_description
1 polymer ?
#
loop_
_entity_poly.entity_id
_entity_poly.type
_entity_poly.pdbx_seq_one_letter_code
_entity_poly.pdbx_strand_id
1 'polypeptide(L)'
;MDARQRRTRARLARTILQLAAERPTSEISVSEIAARAGINRSTFYQHAAAPCELLESVLAEELTELSMTHLATVSADDAPAAITSATVAALRHIDERADIYRVGLGDDLIGASLQPMLNRVFTSTVLEIFERGAITLPHAECLSEEQRELFTRSAAHFVAAGSVAAFRVWLDTPAPRDIASFLEVIGELLPSWWPFQTEHGPALAPADESTLARP
;
A
#
# COMPACT_ATOMS: atom_id res chain seq x y z
N MET A 1 -6.56 24.13 7.54
CA MET A 1 -5.10 24.22 7.79
C MET A 1 -4.56 25.50 7.18
N ASP A 2 -3.86 26.33 7.97
CA ASP A 2 -3.30 27.62 7.53
C ASP A 2 -2.19 27.42 6.46
N ALA A 3 -2.02 28.39 5.55
CA ALA A 3 -1.01 28.35 4.49
C ALA A 3 0.44 28.21 5.04
N ARG A 4 0.69 28.74 6.23
CA ARG A 4 1.97 28.59 6.91
C ARG A 4 2.17 27.15 7.38
N GLN A 5 1.15 26.52 7.96
CA GLN A 5 1.22 25.12 8.40
C GLN A 5 1.42 24.17 7.23
N ARG A 6 0.72 24.37 6.09
CA ARG A 6 0.93 23.58 4.87
C ARG A 6 2.36 23.66 4.36
N ARG A 7 2.95 24.86 4.33
CA ARG A 7 4.35 25.05 3.91
C ARG A 7 5.34 24.35 4.86
N THR A 8 5.10 24.43 6.17
CA THR A 8 5.92 23.73 7.16
C THR A 8 5.81 22.22 7.00
N ARG A 9 4.59 21.68 6.82
CA ARG A 9 4.36 20.25 6.57
C ARG A 9 5.09 19.77 5.32
N ALA A 10 4.99 20.50 4.19
CA ALA A 10 5.69 20.16 2.96
C ALA A 10 7.22 20.17 3.09
N ARG A 11 7.79 21.09 3.90
CA ARG A 11 9.23 21.12 4.19
C ARG A 11 9.66 19.92 5.03
N LEU A 12 8.89 19.57 6.06
CA LEU A 12 9.12 18.41 6.90
C LEU A 12 9.03 17.11 6.10
N ALA A 13 7.99 16.96 5.26
CA ALA A 13 7.81 15.79 4.39
C ALA A 13 9.01 15.60 3.46
N ARG A 14 9.42 16.63 2.74
CA ARG A 14 10.59 16.57 1.86
C ARG A 14 11.86 16.21 2.62
N THR A 15 12.07 16.79 3.80
CA THR A 15 13.27 16.55 4.60
C THR A 15 13.32 15.12 5.12
N ILE A 16 12.21 14.58 5.64
CA ILE A 16 12.20 13.22 6.18
C ILE A 16 12.36 12.17 5.08
N LEU A 17 11.73 12.36 3.91
CA LEU A 17 11.90 11.46 2.77
C LEU A 17 13.35 11.43 2.28
N GLN A 18 14.02 12.59 2.18
CA GLN A 18 15.44 12.65 1.80
C GLN A 18 16.33 11.91 2.81
N LEU A 19 16.13 12.15 4.11
CA LEU A 19 16.92 11.50 5.15
C LEU A 19 16.68 10.00 5.24
N ALA A 20 15.42 9.57 5.11
CA ALA A 20 15.04 8.16 5.18
C ALA A 20 15.50 7.35 3.96
N ALA A 21 15.78 8.00 2.82
CA ALA A 21 16.41 7.35 1.68
C ALA A 21 17.93 7.11 1.91
N GLU A 22 18.56 7.85 2.81
CA GLU A 22 19.99 7.71 3.12
C GLU A 22 20.26 6.68 4.22
N ARG A 23 19.34 6.56 5.21
CA ARG A 23 19.51 5.70 6.40
C ARG A 23 18.20 5.46 7.16
N PRO A 24 18.15 4.44 8.04
CA PRO A 24 16.98 4.15 8.86
C PRO A 24 16.54 5.35 9.72
N THR A 25 15.24 5.50 9.92
CA THR A 25 14.66 6.60 10.74
C THR A 25 15.10 6.56 12.20
N SER A 26 15.46 5.39 12.71
CA SER A 26 16.04 5.23 14.06
C SER A 26 17.36 6.01 14.28
N GLU A 27 18.08 6.30 13.20
CA GLU A 27 19.34 7.05 13.20
C GLU A 27 19.13 8.55 12.90
N ILE A 28 17.89 8.98 12.62
CA ILE A 28 17.57 10.37 12.28
C ILE A 28 17.09 11.11 13.52
N SER A 29 17.76 12.22 13.86
CA SER A 29 17.38 13.04 15.01
C SER A 29 16.38 14.14 14.63
N VAL A 30 15.48 14.49 15.59
CA VAL A 30 14.59 15.66 15.47
C VAL A 30 15.37 16.95 15.23
N SER A 31 16.55 17.09 15.84
CA SER A 31 17.41 18.28 15.67
C SER A 31 17.90 18.43 14.22
N GLU A 32 18.27 17.34 13.58
CA GLU A 32 18.70 17.33 12.19
C GLU A 32 17.55 17.65 11.24
N ILE A 33 16.38 17.02 11.44
CA ILE A 33 15.18 17.32 10.64
C ILE A 33 14.82 18.81 10.77
N ALA A 34 14.78 19.34 12.00
CA ALA A 34 14.45 20.73 12.25
C ALA A 34 15.44 21.69 11.57
N ALA A 35 16.75 21.41 11.66
CA ALA A 35 17.80 22.20 11.03
C ALA A 35 17.67 22.20 9.51
N ARG A 36 17.56 21.02 8.88
CA ARG A 36 17.40 20.89 7.41
C ARG A 36 16.09 21.50 6.90
N ALA A 37 15.00 21.32 7.66
CA ALA A 37 13.70 21.91 7.33
C ALA A 37 13.64 23.42 7.66
N GLY A 38 14.64 24.03 8.32
CA GLY A 38 14.68 25.43 8.72
C GLY A 38 13.52 25.81 9.65
N ILE A 39 13.24 24.97 10.66
CA ILE A 39 12.22 25.18 11.69
C ILE A 39 12.82 24.96 13.08
N ASN A 40 12.09 25.33 14.13
CA ASN A 40 12.46 24.99 15.49
C ASN A 40 12.00 23.57 15.86
N ARG A 41 12.68 22.92 16.83
CA ARG A 41 12.27 21.62 17.36
C ARG A 41 10.83 21.63 17.92
N SER A 42 10.42 22.71 18.58
CA SER A 42 9.04 22.85 19.06
C SER A 42 8.01 22.82 17.92
N THR A 43 8.35 23.36 16.77
CA THR A 43 7.51 23.28 15.56
C THR A 43 7.44 21.85 15.00
N PHE A 44 8.55 21.08 15.06
CA PHE A 44 8.52 19.65 14.69
C PHE A 44 7.50 18.89 15.55
N TYR A 45 7.54 19.05 16.87
CA TYR A 45 6.65 18.37 17.81
C TYR A 45 5.16 18.74 17.67
N GLN A 46 4.83 19.82 16.95
CA GLN A 46 3.46 20.13 16.54
C GLN A 46 2.97 19.26 15.36
N HIS A 47 3.88 18.54 14.68
CA HIS A 47 3.58 17.73 13.50
C HIS A 47 3.77 16.23 13.71
N ALA A 48 4.71 15.81 14.58
CA ALA A 48 4.98 14.41 14.89
C ALA A 48 5.74 14.29 16.21
N ALA A 49 5.55 13.20 16.95
CA ALA A 49 6.28 12.93 18.19
C ALA A 49 7.69 12.38 17.94
N ALA A 50 7.92 11.70 16.80
CA ALA A 50 9.20 11.10 16.45
C ALA A 50 9.43 11.11 14.92
N PRO A 51 10.69 10.94 14.46
CA PRO A 51 11.01 10.86 13.02
C PRO A 51 10.27 9.72 12.28
N CYS A 52 10.14 8.54 12.91
CA CYS A 52 9.40 7.42 12.33
C CYS A 52 7.91 7.77 12.13
N GLU A 53 7.26 8.39 13.10
CA GLU A 53 5.87 8.84 13.00
C GLU A 53 5.68 9.89 11.88
N LEU A 54 6.65 10.81 11.72
CA LEU A 54 6.63 11.76 10.63
C LEU A 54 6.71 11.05 9.27
N LEU A 55 7.63 10.08 9.11
CA LEU A 55 7.76 9.31 7.88
C LEU A 55 6.49 8.53 7.58
N GLU A 56 5.97 7.78 8.55
CA GLU A 56 4.73 7.01 8.41
C GLU A 56 3.56 7.90 7.97
N SER A 57 3.39 9.07 8.60
CA SER A 57 2.29 9.96 8.24
C SER A 57 2.43 10.56 6.84
N VAL A 58 3.65 10.85 6.39
CA VAL A 58 3.92 11.35 5.04
C VAL A 58 3.61 10.28 4.00
N LEU A 59 4.13 9.08 4.18
CA LEU A 59 3.89 7.96 3.24
C LEU A 59 2.42 7.54 3.21
N ALA A 60 1.75 7.52 4.37
CA ALA A 60 0.33 7.22 4.46
C ALA A 60 -0.54 8.28 3.75
N GLU A 61 -0.22 9.56 3.91
CA GLU A 61 -0.90 10.66 3.21
C GLU A 61 -0.75 10.52 1.70
N GLU A 62 0.47 10.26 1.18
CA GLU A 62 0.74 10.09 -0.25
C GLU A 62 0.01 8.88 -0.83
N LEU A 63 0.03 7.72 -0.17
CA LEU A 63 -0.68 6.51 -0.60
C LEU A 63 -2.21 6.69 -0.56
N THR A 64 -2.74 7.35 0.47
CA THR A 64 -4.18 7.64 0.57
C THR A 64 -4.63 8.58 -0.54
N GLU A 65 -3.85 9.62 -0.85
CA GLU A 65 -4.15 10.55 -1.95
C GLU A 65 -4.17 9.83 -3.30
N LEU A 66 -3.22 8.92 -3.55
CA LEU A 66 -3.20 8.08 -4.75
C LEU A 66 -4.45 7.20 -4.84
N SER A 67 -4.84 6.52 -3.76
CA SER A 67 -6.05 5.70 -3.71
C SER A 67 -7.30 6.54 -3.98
N MET A 68 -7.43 7.70 -3.34
CA MET A 68 -8.56 8.60 -3.54
C MET A 68 -8.64 9.12 -4.98
N THR A 69 -7.51 9.41 -5.61
CA THR A 69 -7.48 9.90 -7.00
C THR A 69 -8.08 8.88 -7.98
N HIS A 70 -7.84 7.59 -7.76
CA HIS A 70 -8.30 6.52 -8.65
C HIS A 70 -9.66 5.93 -8.27
N LEU A 71 -10.04 5.98 -6.99
CA LEU A 71 -11.21 5.28 -6.47
C LEU A 71 -12.39 6.19 -6.07
N ALA A 72 -12.20 7.53 -6.03
CA ALA A 72 -13.20 8.44 -5.47
C ALA A 72 -14.55 8.46 -6.20
N THR A 73 -14.57 8.21 -7.51
CA THR A 73 -15.77 8.34 -8.36
C THR A 73 -16.11 7.06 -9.14
N VAL A 74 -15.64 5.91 -8.65
CA VAL A 74 -15.74 4.65 -9.38
C VAL A 74 -17.12 4.03 -9.23
N SER A 75 -17.75 3.67 -10.37
CA SER A 75 -18.94 2.81 -10.42
C SER A 75 -18.54 1.33 -10.27
N ALA A 76 -19.51 0.46 -9.99
CA ALA A 76 -19.25 -0.99 -9.93
C ALA A 76 -18.67 -1.54 -11.24
N ASP A 77 -19.13 -1.03 -12.38
CA ASP A 77 -18.68 -1.48 -13.70
C ASP A 77 -17.23 -1.07 -14.02
N ASP A 78 -16.77 0.08 -13.47
CA ASP A 78 -15.42 0.60 -13.67
C ASP A 78 -14.43 0.14 -12.58
N ALA A 79 -14.94 -0.52 -11.54
CA ALA A 79 -14.16 -0.91 -10.37
C ALA A 79 -12.90 -1.72 -10.70
N PRO A 80 -12.93 -2.74 -11.59
CA PRO A 80 -11.74 -3.51 -11.92
C PRO A 80 -10.61 -2.65 -12.50
N ALA A 81 -10.92 -1.75 -13.44
CA ALA A 81 -9.93 -0.87 -14.06
C ALA A 81 -9.38 0.16 -13.06
N ALA A 82 -10.23 0.70 -12.20
CA ALA A 82 -9.84 1.68 -11.19
C ALA A 82 -8.96 1.06 -10.09
N ILE A 83 -9.29 -0.15 -9.62
CA ILE A 83 -8.50 -0.89 -8.63
C ILE A 83 -7.13 -1.23 -9.22
N THR A 84 -7.08 -1.70 -10.47
CA THR A 84 -5.82 -1.95 -11.18
C THR A 84 -4.99 -0.68 -11.29
N SER A 85 -5.59 0.45 -11.69
CA SER A 85 -4.92 1.74 -11.80
C SER A 85 -4.39 2.25 -10.46
N ALA A 86 -5.17 2.12 -9.37
CA ALA A 86 -4.75 2.46 -8.03
C ALA A 86 -3.56 1.58 -7.57
N THR A 87 -3.59 0.29 -7.88
CA THR A 87 -2.51 -0.65 -7.56
C THR A 87 -1.23 -0.29 -8.32
N VAL A 88 -1.32 0.01 -9.62
CA VAL A 88 -0.17 0.49 -10.42
C VAL A 88 0.42 1.77 -9.84
N ALA A 89 -0.43 2.74 -9.46
CA ALA A 89 0.02 3.99 -8.86
C ALA A 89 0.74 3.75 -7.52
N ALA A 90 0.21 2.88 -6.67
CA ALA A 90 0.85 2.49 -5.41
C ALA A 90 2.19 1.78 -5.64
N LEU A 91 2.27 0.87 -6.61
CA LEU A 91 3.52 0.18 -6.96
C LEU A 91 4.59 1.13 -7.47
N ARG A 92 4.23 2.09 -8.33
CA ARG A 92 5.17 3.14 -8.80
C ARG A 92 5.67 3.98 -7.63
N HIS A 93 4.77 4.41 -6.75
CA HIS A 93 5.14 5.16 -5.56
C HIS A 93 6.11 4.38 -4.65
N ILE A 94 5.87 3.07 -4.46
CA ILE A 94 6.73 2.20 -3.66
C ILE A 94 8.08 2.00 -4.34
N ASP A 95 8.12 1.81 -5.67
CA ASP A 95 9.36 1.64 -6.44
C ASP A 95 10.22 2.89 -6.46
N GLU A 96 9.61 4.07 -6.66
CA GLU A 96 10.30 5.36 -6.59
C GLU A 96 10.96 5.64 -5.23
N ARG A 97 10.48 4.98 -4.18
CA ARG A 97 10.98 5.09 -2.80
C ARG A 97 11.49 3.76 -2.25
N ALA A 98 11.97 2.88 -3.15
CA ALA A 98 12.34 1.51 -2.80
C ALA A 98 13.32 1.42 -1.63
N ASP A 99 14.28 2.34 -1.52
CA ASP A 99 15.26 2.34 -0.43
C ASP A 99 14.59 2.57 0.93
N ILE A 100 13.61 3.49 1.00
CA ILE A 100 12.83 3.74 2.23
C ILE A 100 11.99 2.52 2.60
N TYR A 101 11.25 1.97 1.63
CA TYR A 101 10.37 0.83 1.88
C TYR A 101 11.14 -0.45 2.18
N ARG A 102 12.27 -0.70 1.51
CA ARG A 102 13.10 -1.87 1.79
C ARG A 102 13.66 -1.85 3.21
N VAL A 103 14.15 -0.70 3.66
CA VAL A 103 14.58 -0.52 5.05
C VAL A 103 13.39 -0.66 5.99
N GLY A 104 12.30 0.06 5.76
CA GLY A 104 11.12 0.07 6.65
C GLY A 104 10.31 -1.23 6.70
N LEU A 105 10.51 -2.16 5.76
CA LEU A 105 9.90 -3.50 5.74
C LEU A 105 10.86 -4.61 6.13
N GLY A 106 12.13 -4.29 6.43
CA GLY A 106 13.12 -5.26 6.88
C GLY A 106 12.77 -5.87 8.25
N ASP A 107 13.24 -7.12 8.49
CA ASP A 107 12.94 -7.87 9.71
C ASP A 107 13.63 -7.31 10.96
N ASP A 108 14.73 -6.57 10.78
CA ASP A 108 15.61 -6.14 11.88
C ASP A 108 15.15 -4.86 12.61
N LEU A 109 14.03 -4.24 12.20
CA LEU A 109 13.58 -2.96 12.75
C LEU A 109 12.55 -3.14 13.86
N ILE A 110 13.02 -3.29 15.08
CA ILE A 110 12.15 -3.20 16.27
C ILE A 110 11.69 -1.73 16.42
N GLY A 111 10.39 -1.47 16.17
CA GLY A 111 9.74 -0.19 16.45
C GLY A 111 9.80 0.88 15.35
N ALA A 112 10.37 0.57 14.17
CA ALA A 112 10.41 1.49 13.03
C ALA A 112 9.87 0.84 11.72
N SER A 113 9.06 -0.22 11.83
CA SER A 113 8.52 -0.94 10.70
C SER A 113 7.38 -0.17 10.03
N LEU A 114 7.44 -0.01 8.70
CA LEU A 114 6.37 0.56 7.90
C LEU A 114 5.20 -0.42 7.65
N GLN A 115 5.35 -1.70 7.99
CA GLN A 115 4.34 -2.73 7.75
C GLN A 115 2.99 -2.43 8.43
N PRO A 116 2.92 -1.99 9.71
CA PRO A 116 1.64 -1.63 10.32
C PRO A 116 0.95 -0.46 9.63
N MET A 117 1.71 0.53 9.18
CA MET A 117 1.19 1.68 8.44
C MET A 117 0.61 1.24 7.09
N LEU A 118 1.34 0.46 6.30
CA LEU A 118 0.87 -0.06 5.02
C LEU A 118 -0.37 -0.94 5.17
N ASN A 119 -0.37 -1.87 6.14
CA ASN A 119 -1.54 -2.70 6.43
C ASN A 119 -2.76 -1.83 6.75
N ARG A 120 -2.61 -0.79 7.56
CA ARG A 120 -3.70 0.13 7.90
C ARG A 120 -4.23 0.86 6.67
N VAL A 121 -3.34 1.45 5.87
CA VAL A 121 -3.74 2.21 4.66
C VAL A 121 -4.47 1.29 3.67
N PHE A 122 -3.91 0.14 3.35
CA PHE A 122 -4.53 -0.77 2.38
C PHE A 122 -5.81 -1.41 2.91
N THR A 123 -5.88 -1.77 4.20
CA THR A 123 -7.14 -2.25 4.79
C THR A 123 -8.23 -1.18 4.69
N SER A 124 -7.92 0.08 5.00
CA SER A 124 -8.89 1.17 4.89
C SER A 124 -9.35 1.38 3.44
N THR A 125 -8.43 1.31 2.48
CA THR A 125 -8.75 1.41 1.05
C THR A 125 -9.68 0.27 0.60
N VAL A 126 -9.40 -0.97 1.02
CA VAL A 126 -10.24 -2.14 0.67
C VAL A 126 -11.63 -2.03 1.29
N LEU A 127 -11.72 -1.61 2.57
CA LEU A 127 -13.01 -1.38 3.23
C LEU A 127 -13.83 -0.31 2.50
N GLU A 128 -13.21 0.78 2.08
CA GLU A 128 -13.88 1.85 1.33
C GLU A 128 -14.41 1.35 -0.03
N ILE A 129 -13.68 0.47 -0.72
CA ILE A 129 -14.13 -0.18 -1.96
C ILE A 129 -15.38 -1.03 -1.71
N PHE A 130 -15.44 -1.78 -0.60
CA PHE A 130 -16.62 -2.54 -0.20
C PHE A 130 -17.81 -1.63 0.16
N GLU A 131 -17.59 -0.59 0.96
CA GLU A 131 -18.63 0.37 1.36
C GLU A 131 -19.27 1.08 0.16
N ARG A 132 -18.51 1.32 -0.88
CA ARG A 132 -19.00 1.90 -2.15
C ARG A 132 -19.75 0.90 -3.04
N GLY A 133 -19.80 -0.37 -2.66
CA GLY A 133 -20.43 -1.42 -3.46
C GLY A 133 -19.68 -1.75 -4.75
N ALA A 134 -18.41 -1.34 -4.86
CA ALA A 134 -17.56 -1.62 -6.02
C ALA A 134 -17.11 -3.09 -6.08
N ILE A 135 -17.21 -3.83 -4.97
CA ILE A 135 -16.98 -5.27 -4.88
C ILE A 135 -18.20 -5.93 -4.24
N THR A 136 -18.70 -6.98 -4.87
CA THR A 136 -19.77 -7.82 -4.32
C THR A 136 -19.16 -9.07 -3.69
N LEU A 137 -19.55 -9.35 -2.45
CA LEU A 137 -19.13 -10.57 -1.76
C LEU A 137 -19.77 -11.80 -2.41
N PRO A 138 -19.01 -12.89 -2.58
CA PRO A 138 -19.59 -14.16 -3.04
C PRO A 138 -20.64 -14.67 -2.03
N HIS A 139 -21.78 -15.11 -2.54
CA HIS A 139 -22.89 -15.65 -1.72
C HIS A 139 -23.42 -14.68 -0.64
N ALA A 140 -23.32 -13.36 -0.86
CA ALA A 140 -23.76 -12.35 0.10
C ALA A 140 -25.23 -12.51 0.52
N GLU A 141 -26.07 -13.03 -0.37
CA GLU A 141 -27.48 -13.33 -0.14
C GLU A 141 -27.73 -14.44 0.89
N CYS A 142 -26.76 -15.34 1.08
CA CYS A 142 -26.82 -16.46 2.02
C CYS A 142 -26.26 -16.12 3.41
N LEU A 143 -25.64 -14.95 3.58
CA LEU A 143 -24.96 -14.55 4.81
C LEU A 143 -25.88 -13.71 5.71
N SER A 144 -25.84 -13.96 7.03
CA SER A 144 -26.39 -13.03 8.01
C SER A 144 -25.60 -11.71 8.01
N GLU A 145 -26.17 -10.64 8.59
CA GLU A 145 -25.48 -9.34 8.68
C GLU A 145 -24.14 -9.47 9.42
N GLU A 146 -24.11 -10.19 10.54
CA GLU A 146 -22.89 -10.44 11.32
C GLU A 146 -21.82 -11.20 10.50
N GLN A 147 -22.26 -12.21 9.72
CA GLN A 147 -21.36 -12.98 8.85
C GLN A 147 -20.83 -12.12 7.72
N ARG A 148 -21.64 -11.24 7.16
CA ARG A 148 -21.25 -10.29 6.11
C ARG A 148 -20.22 -9.30 6.61
N GLU A 149 -20.44 -8.70 7.79
CA GLU A 149 -19.48 -7.80 8.43
C GLU A 149 -18.15 -8.50 8.72
N LEU A 150 -18.21 -9.70 9.32
CA LEU A 150 -17.02 -10.50 9.61
C LEU A 150 -16.24 -10.81 8.33
N PHE A 151 -16.94 -11.23 7.27
CA PHE A 151 -16.32 -11.53 5.97
C PHE A 151 -15.65 -10.29 5.39
N THR A 152 -16.36 -9.16 5.31
CA THR A 152 -15.83 -7.91 4.75
C THR A 152 -14.55 -7.47 5.46
N ARG A 153 -14.56 -7.45 6.79
CA ARG A 153 -13.40 -7.08 7.59
C ARG A 153 -12.23 -8.06 7.40
N SER A 154 -12.53 -9.37 7.45
CA SER A 154 -11.50 -10.41 7.26
C SER A 154 -10.89 -10.34 5.87
N ALA A 155 -11.71 -10.16 4.84
CA ALA A 155 -11.27 -10.02 3.45
C ALA A 155 -10.36 -8.79 3.25
N ALA A 156 -10.72 -7.65 3.84
CA ALA A 156 -9.92 -6.44 3.76
C ALA A 156 -8.53 -6.63 4.41
N HIS A 157 -8.49 -7.22 5.59
CA HIS A 157 -7.22 -7.52 6.25
C HIS A 157 -6.38 -8.55 5.50
N PHE A 158 -7.01 -9.59 4.95
CA PHE A 158 -6.33 -10.63 4.20
C PHE A 158 -5.68 -10.07 2.92
N VAL A 159 -6.45 -9.31 2.13
CA VAL A 159 -5.95 -8.69 0.89
C VAL A 159 -4.83 -7.70 1.21
N ALA A 160 -5.00 -6.83 2.21
CA ALA A 160 -4.00 -5.86 2.59
C ALA A 160 -2.70 -6.52 3.06
N ALA A 161 -2.77 -7.48 3.99
CA ALA A 161 -1.60 -8.14 4.55
C ALA A 161 -0.85 -8.96 3.49
N GLY A 162 -1.58 -9.70 2.64
CA GLY A 162 -1.01 -10.45 1.52
C GLY A 162 -0.30 -9.55 0.51
N SER A 163 -0.93 -8.42 0.16
CA SER A 163 -0.33 -7.44 -0.75
C SER A 163 0.96 -6.83 -0.18
N VAL A 164 0.97 -6.45 1.10
CA VAL A 164 2.17 -5.91 1.77
C VAL A 164 3.31 -6.94 1.80
N ALA A 165 2.99 -8.20 2.08
CA ALA A 165 3.97 -9.29 2.05
C ALA A 165 4.54 -9.50 0.64
N ALA A 166 3.69 -9.47 -0.39
CA ALA A 166 4.11 -9.59 -1.79
C ALA A 166 4.98 -8.40 -2.24
N PHE A 167 4.64 -7.16 -1.84
CA PHE A 167 5.46 -5.96 -2.12
C PHE A 167 6.85 -6.07 -1.53
N ARG A 168 6.97 -6.60 -0.32
CA ARG A 168 8.28 -6.84 0.31
C ARG A 168 9.14 -7.76 -0.54
N VAL A 169 8.60 -8.91 -0.98
CA VAL A 169 9.32 -9.84 -1.85
C VAL A 169 9.69 -9.19 -3.18
N TRP A 170 8.79 -8.41 -3.77
CA TRP A 170 9.04 -7.69 -5.02
C TRP A 170 10.15 -6.64 -4.88
N LEU A 171 10.21 -5.93 -3.77
CA LEU A 171 11.26 -4.93 -3.50
C LEU A 171 12.66 -5.55 -3.39
N ASP A 172 12.78 -6.83 -3.06
CA ASP A 172 14.06 -7.54 -3.02
C ASP A 172 14.57 -7.91 -4.43
N THR A 173 13.73 -7.79 -5.47
CA THR A 173 14.18 -7.99 -6.85
C THR A 173 15.04 -6.83 -7.35
N PRO A 174 16.02 -7.08 -8.27
CA PRO A 174 16.86 -6.03 -8.83
C PRO A 174 16.05 -4.98 -9.62
N ALA A 175 16.48 -3.73 -9.58
CA ALA A 175 15.95 -2.68 -10.46
C ALA A 175 16.57 -2.79 -11.88
N PRO A 176 15.87 -2.37 -12.95
CA PRO A 176 14.49 -1.88 -12.94
C PRO A 176 13.48 -3.00 -12.68
N ARG A 177 12.48 -2.74 -11.82
CA ARG A 177 11.44 -3.72 -11.49
C ARG A 177 10.31 -3.67 -12.51
N ASP A 178 9.88 -4.84 -12.96
CA ASP A 178 8.75 -4.98 -13.87
C ASP A 178 7.43 -5.01 -13.09
N ILE A 179 6.72 -3.87 -13.14
CA ILE A 179 5.41 -3.73 -12.50
C ILE A 179 4.37 -4.62 -13.19
N ALA A 180 4.43 -4.79 -14.52
CA ALA A 180 3.45 -5.59 -15.25
C ALA A 180 3.54 -7.06 -14.85
N SER A 181 4.74 -7.65 -14.85
CA SER A 181 4.95 -9.02 -14.38
C SER A 181 4.56 -9.20 -12.91
N PHE A 182 4.80 -8.21 -12.05
CA PHE A 182 4.36 -8.30 -10.66
C PHE A 182 2.83 -8.24 -10.52
N LEU A 183 2.14 -7.45 -11.36
CA LEU A 183 0.68 -7.41 -11.38
C LEU A 183 0.06 -8.74 -11.79
N GLU A 184 0.67 -9.46 -12.72
CA GLU A 184 0.24 -10.81 -13.08
C GLU A 184 0.35 -11.75 -11.87
N VAL A 185 1.49 -11.74 -11.18
CA VAL A 185 1.72 -12.58 -10.00
C VAL A 185 0.74 -12.24 -8.88
N ILE A 186 0.54 -10.97 -8.56
CA ILE A 186 -0.39 -10.58 -7.48
C ILE A 186 -1.83 -10.89 -7.84
N GLY A 187 -2.20 -10.78 -9.12
CA GLY A 187 -3.52 -11.15 -9.62
C GLY A 187 -3.86 -12.62 -9.37
N GLU A 188 -2.90 -13.52 -9.57
CA GLU A 188 -3.06 -14.96 -9.30
C GLU A 188 -3.11 -15.29 -7.79
N LEU A 189 -2.53 -14.45 -6.94
CA LEU A 189 -2.54 -14.62 -5.48
C LEU A 189 -3.81 -14.08 -4.82
N LEU A 190 -4.51 -13.16 -5.49
CA LEU A 190 -5.73 -12.55 -4.96
C LEU A 190 -6.93 -13.53 -5.09
N PRO A 191 -7.93 -13.44 -4.22
CA PRO A 191 -9.13 -14.26 -4.34
C PRO A 191 -9.84 -14.03 -5.67
N SER A 192 -10.48 -15.07 -6.22
CA SER A 192 -11.21 -15.01 -7.50
C SER A 192 -12.37 -14.00 -7.54
N TRP A 193 -12.87 -13.57 -6.40
CA TRP A 193 -13.89 -12.51 -6.27
C TRP A 193 -13.30 -11.09 -6.23
N TRP A 194 -11.96 -10.97 -6.14
CA TRP A 194 -11.30 -9.67 -6.20
C TRP A 194 -11.25 -9.20 -7.67
N PRO A 195 -11.81 -8.03 -7.99
CA PRO A 195 -11.91 -7.56 -9.38
C PRO A 195 -10.58 -6.97 -9.85
N PHE A 196 -9.66 -7.82 -10.24
CA PHE A 196 -8.36 -7.40 -10.76
C PHE A 196 -8.28 -7.72 -12.25
N GLN A 197 -7.91 -6.74 -13.07
CA GLN A 197 -7.71 -6.95 -14.52
C GLN A 197 -6.22 -6.95 -14.83
N THR A 198 -5.72 -8.09 -15.29
CA THR A 198 -4.44 -8.16 -16.00
C THR A 198 -4.70 -8.04 -17.51
N GLU A 199 -3.85 -7.34 -18.26
CA GLU A 199 -3.99 -7.19 -19.72
C GLU A 199 -3.93 -8.53 -20.47
N HIS A 200 -3.42 -9.57 -19.80
CA HIS A 200 -3.43 -10.95 -20.28
C HIS A 200 -4.37 -11.75 -19.38
N GLY A 201 -5.33 -12.46 -19.97
CA GLY A 201 -6.18 -13.42 -19.26
C GLY A 201 -5.31 -14.47 -18.53
N PRO A 202 -5.87 -15.32 -17.63
CA PRO A 202 -5.11 -16.17 -16.72
C PRO A 202 -4.00 -16.92 -17.46
N ALA A 203 -2.75 -16.60 -17.13
CA ALA A 203 -1.55 -17.10 -17.80
C ALA A 203 -1.23 -18.55 -17.45
N LEU A 204 -1.95 -19.15 -16.51
CA LEU A 204 -1.85 -20.56 -16.17
C LEU A 204 -2.99 -21.33 -16.84
N ALA A 205 -2.75 -21.77 -18.08
CA ALA A 205 -3.57 -22.83 -18.66
C ALA A 205 -3.49 -24.05 -17.71
N PRO A 206 -4.63 -24.72 -17.42
CA PRO A 206 -4.59 -25.94 -16.62
C PRO A 206 -3.61 -26.93 -17.27
N ALA A 207 -2.70 -27.46 -16.46
CA ALA A 207 -1.79 -28.50 -16.91
C ALA A 207 -2.62 -29.62 -17.52
N ASP A 208 -2.33 -29.95 -18.77
CA ASP A 208 -3.02 -31.00 -19.53
C ASP A 208 -2.88 -32.35 -18.77
N GLU A 209 -3.99 -32.80 -18.16
CA GLU A 209 -4.07 -34.06 -17.41
C GLU A 209 -3.86 -35.29 -18.32
N SER A 210 -3.59 -35.12 -19.63
CA SER A 210 -3.43 -36.20 -20.57
C SER A 210 -2.11 -36.99 -20.49
N THR A 211 -1.16 -36.59 -19.59
CA THR A 211 0.17 -37.23 -19.54
C THR A 211 0.31 -38.31 -18.45
N LEU A 212 -0.71 -38.59 -17.64
CA LEU A 212 -0.64 -39.61 -16.57
C LEU A 212 -1.33 -40.94 -16.90
N ALA A 213 -1.65 -41.19 -18.15
CA ALA A 213 -2.20 -42.49 -18.58
C ALA A 213 -1.29 -43.18 -19.61
N ARG A 214 -0.27 -43.86 -19.15
CA ARG A 214 0.27 -45.04 -19.86
C ARG A 214 0.84 -46.05 -18.86
N PRO A 215 0.58 -47.34 -19.14
CA PRO A 215 0.73 -48.50 -18.25
C PRO A 215 2.17 -48.91 -17.99
#